data_272ded8f9758bf399b6200fd7b9f37b7
#
_entry.id   272ded8f9758bf399b6200fd7b9f37b7
#
_cell.length_a   1.000
_cell.length_b   1.000
_cell.length_c   1.000
_cell.angle_alpha   90.00
_cell.angle_beta   90.00
_cell.angle_gamma   90.00
#
_symmetry.space_group_name_H-M   'P 1'
#
loop_
_entity.id
_entity.type
_entity.pdbx_description
1 polymer ?
#
loop_
_entity_poly.entity_id
_entity_poly.type
_entity_poly.pdbx_seq_one_letter_code
_entity_poly.pdbx_strand_id
1 'polypeptide(L)'
;AFCPIKSGDDSQEVAAYRKAAKDAGILIAEVGAFGNNPISPDDDKRATGISNCQAKLSLADEIDANCAVNVTGSRGDGWADCHPDNLTADTFDLIVASVREIVDGVKPKRAVYAIETMPWLYPDSVDSYLDLLKAIDRDSCGVHFDPVNIVTSPDRYYHTGELLKDSFRKL
;
A
#
# COMPACT_ATOMS: atom_id res chain seq x y z
N ALA A 1 15.77 3.82 -1.90
CA ALA A 1 16.93 2.97 -1.57
C ALA A 1 16.46 1.53 -1.43
N PHE A 2 17.21 0.58 -1.96
CA PHE A 2 16.87 -0.83 -1.78
C PHE A 2 17.15 -1.23 -0.33
N CYS A 3 16.14 -1.77 0.35
CA CYS A 3 16.35 -2.39 1.65
C CYS A 3 17.11 -3.71 1.42
N PRO A 4 18.31 -3.89 1.98
CA PRO A 4 19.09 -5.12 1.80
C PRO A 4 18.50 -6.29 2.61
N ILE A 5 17.67 -6.00 3.61
CA ILE A 5 17.03 -6.98 4.47
C ILE A 5 15.76 -7.49 3.83
N LYS A 6 15.52 -8.80 3.95
CA LYS A 6 14.31 -9.46 3.45
C LYS A 6 13.51 -10.03 4.61
N SER A 7 12.23 -10.21 4.39
CA SER A 7 11.38 -10.94 5.32
C SER A 7 11.89 -12.38 5.49
N GLY A 8 12.06 -12.82 6.73
CA GLY A 8 12.60 -14.13 7.06
C GLY A 8 14.13 -14.20 7.16
N ASP A 9 14.84 -13.07 6.98
CA ASP A 9 16.28 -12.99 7.31
C ASP A 9 16.51 -13.18 8.82
N ASP A 10 17.76 -13.47 9.21
CA ASP A 10 18.13 -13.64 10.60
C ASP A 10 17.71 -12.43 11.44
N SER A 11 17.07 -12.68 12.55
CA SER A 11 16.64 -11.65 13.50
C SER A 11 17.79 -10.74 13.98
N GLN A 12 19.04 -11.24 13.97
CA GLN A 12 20.23 -10.44 14.30
C GLN A 12 20.55 -9.44 13.18
N GLU A 13 20.41 -9.83 11.91
CA GLU A 13 20.63 -8.93 10.77
C GLU A 13 19.56 -7.83 10.73
N VAL A 14 18.30 -8.20 10.96
CA VAL A 14 17.18 -7.26 11.07
C VAL A 14 17.42 -6.24 12.19
N ALA A 15 17.83 -6.72 13.37
CA ALA A 15 18.14 -5.85 14.51
C ALA A 15 19.35 -4.95 14.26
N ALA A 16 20.39 -5.47 13.59
CA ALA A 16 21.58 -4.70 13.23
C ALA A 16 21.25 -3.60 12.22
N TYR A 17 20.42 -3.89 11.22
CA TYR A 17 19.95 -2.92 10.23
C TYR A 17 19.17 -1.77 10.89
N ARG A 18 18.18 -2.12 11.73
CA ARG A 18 17.42 -1.15 12.51
C ARG A 18 18.30 -0.27 13.37
N LYS A 19 19.27 -0.90 14.08
CA LYS A 19 20.24 -0.17 14.90
C LYS A 19 21.09 0.78 14.08
N ALA A 20 21.60 0.35 12.93
CA ALA A 20 22.44 1.17 12.07
C ALA A 20 21.68 2.40 11.54
N ALA A 21 20.42 2.24 11.14
CA ALA A 21 19.57 3.37 10.71
C ALA A 21 19.37 4.37 11.88
N LYS A 22 19.07 3.86 13.07
CA LYS A 22 18.90 4.68 14.27
C LYS A 22 20.18 5.44 14.64
N ASP A 23 21.33 4.77 14.66
CA ASP A 23 22.63 5.37 15.00
C ASP A 23 23.04 6.44 13.98
N ALA A 24 22.64 6.28 12.71
CA ALA A 24 22.86 7.25 11.65
C ALA A 24 21.83 8.40 11.61
N GLY A 25 20.83 8.39 12.49
CA GLY A 25 19.74 9.38 12.48
C GLY A 25 18.85 9.29 11.23
N ILE A 26 18.76 8.10 10.59
CA ILE A 26 17.96 7.86 9.39
C ILE A 26 16.62 7.25 9.80
N LEU A 27 15.54 7.85 9.32
CA LEU A 27 14.19 7.27 9.41
C LEU A 27 13.97 6.34 8.20
N ILE A 28 13.53 5.11 8.46
CA ILE A 28 13.11 4.18 7.42
C ILE A 28 11.65 4.51 7.12
N ALA A 29 11.40 5.15 5.98
CA ALA A 29 10.06 5.62 5.65
C ALA A 29 9.13 4.46 5.30
N GLU A 30 9.59 3.56 4.42
CA GLU A 30 8.74 2.51 3.87
C GLU A 30 9.51 1.25 3.47
N VAL A 31 8.77 0.15 3.38
CA VAL A 31 9.16 -1.10 2.73
C VAL A 31 8.26 -1.31 1.51
N GLY A 32 8.82 -1.31 0.31
CA GLY A 32 8.04 -1.53 -0.92
C GLY A 32 7.51 -2.97 -1.00
N ALA A 33 6.21 -3.11 -1.15
CA ALA A 33 5.52 -4.37 -1.45
C ALA A 33 5.05 -4.42 -2.91
N PHE A 34 5.55 -3.52 -3.75
CA PHE A 34 5.21 -3.44 -5.17
C PHE A 34 5.50 -4.75 -5.92
N GLY A 35 4.76 -4.98 -7.00
CA GLY A 35 4.86 -6.21 -7.78
C GLY A 35 3.96 -7.34 -7.28
N ASN A 36 3.25 -7.16 -6.18
CA ASN A 36 2.30 -8.13 -5.65
C ASN A 36 0.86 -7.75 -6.00
N ASN A 37 0.07 -8.72 -6.45
CA ASN A 37 -1.33 -8.52 -6.82
C ASN A 37 -2.27 -9.24 -5.85
N PRO A 38 -2.69 -8.61 -4.75
CA PRO A 38 -3.55 -9.23 -3.74
C PRO A 38 -5.02 -9.38 -4.17
N ILE A 39 -5.38 -8.92 -5.38
CA ILE A 39 -6.71 -9.08 -5.97
C ILE A 39 -6.68 -9.78 -7.33
N SER A 40 -5.59 -10.48 -7.65
CA SER A 40 -5.47 -11.23 -8.91
C SER A 40 -6.70 -12.11 -9.17
N PRO A 41 -7.18 -12.20 -10.43
CA PRO A 41 -8.23 -13.14 -10.80
C PRO A 41 -7.79 -14.61 -10.65
N ASP A 42 -6.49 -14.86 -10.68
CA ASP A 42 -5.89 -16.15 -10.42
C ASP A 42 -5.74 -16.36 -8.90
N ASP A 43 -6.36 -17.41 -8.35
CA ASP A 43 -6.40 -17.65 -6.91
C ASP A 43 -5.02 -17.92 -6.31
N ASP A 44 -4.14 -18.64 -7.01
CA ASP A 44 -2.79 -18.94 -6.52
C ASP A 44 -1.90 -17.68 -6.51
N LYS A 45 -2.00 -16.87 -7.57
CA LYS A 45 -1.32 -15.58 -7.63
C LYS A 45 -1.83 -14.62 -6.56
N ARG A 46 -3.14 -14.61 -6.31
CA ARG A 46 -3.74 -13.77 -5.27
C ARG A 46 -3.26 -14.18 -3.88
N ALA A 47 -3.30 -15.47 -3.56
CA ALA A 47 -2.79 -15.98 -2.28
C ALA A 47 -1.31 -15.67 -2.08
N THR A 48 -0.49 -15.85 -3.12
CA THR A 48 0.93 -15.46 -3.13
C THR A 48 1.10 -13.96 -2.93
N GLY A 49 0.31 -13.14 -3.61
CA GLY A 49 0.32 -11.68 -3.49
C GLY A 49 0.01 -11.23 -2.05
N ILE A 50 -1.02 -11.80 -1.43
CA ILE A 50 -1.39 -11.53 -0.03
C ILE A 50 -0.25 -11.94 0.91
N SER A 51 0.28 -13.15 0.78
CA SER A 51 1.37 -13.65 1.63
C SER A 51 2.64 -12.78 1.52
N ASN A 52 2.99 -12.34 0.31
CA ASN A 52 4.13 -11.45 0.10
C ASN A 52 3.90 -10.06 0.72
N CYS A 53 2.68 -9.51 0.61
CA CYS A 53 2.33 -8.25 1.27
C CYS A 53 2.41 -8.38 2.80
N GLN A 54 1.95 -9.49 3.37
CA GLN A 54 2.09 -9.79 4.80
C GLN A 54 3.56 -9.84 5.22
N ALA A 55 4.41 -10.52 4.45
CA ALA A 55 5.84 -10.58 4.72
C ALA A 55 6.51 -9.20 4.70
N LYS A 56 6.10 -8.31 3.76
CA LYS A 56 6.61 -6.93 3.71
C LYS A 56 6.12 -6.06 4.86
N LEU A 57 4.87 -6.24 5.28
CA LEU A 57 4.32 -5.54 6.44
C LEU A 57 5.00 -5.98 7.75
N SER A 58 5.24 -7.29 7.91
CA SER A 58 6.01 -7.82 9.05
C SER A 58 7.42 -7.22 9.08
N LEU A 59 8.12 -7.24 7.96
CA LEU A 59 9.45 -6.63 7.86
C LEU A 59 9.44 -5.15 8.21
N ALA A 60 8.45 -4.38 7.72
CA ALA A 60 8.33 -2.96 8.04
C ALA A 60 8.21 -2.74 9.55
N ASP A 61 7.39 -3.54 10.22
CA ASP A 61 7.22 -3.47 11.68
C ASP A 61 8.51 -3.85 12.44
N GLU A 62 9.25 -4.86 11.96
CA GLU A 62 10.48 -5.36 12.57
C GLU A 62 11.65 -4.37 12.45
N ILE A 63 11.77 -3.63 11.35
CA ILE A 63 12.86 -2.66 11.13
C ILE A 63 12.52 -1.24 11.56
N ASP A 64 11.40 -1.02 12.22
CA ASP A 64 10.88 0.30 12.61
C ASP A 64 10.58 1.22 11.41
N ALA A 65 10.24 0.68 10.24
CA ALA A 65 9.71 1.46 9.13
C ALA A 65 8.29 1.96 9.44
N ASN A 66 7.88 3.07 8.82
CA ASN A 66 6.54 3.60 9.05
C ASN A 66 5.46 2.75 8.38
N CYS A 67 5.74 2.21 7.19
CA CYS A 67 4.75 1.42 6.45
C CYS A 67 5.36 0.36 5.53
N ALA A 68 4.53 -0.59 5.12
CA ALA A 68 4.69 -1.33 3.89
C ALA A 68 3.75 -0.73 2.83
N VAL A 69 4.25 -0.40 1.64
CA VAL A 69 3.47 0.27 0.62
C VAL A 69 3.24 -0.61 -0.60
N ASN A 70 2.02 -0.63 -1.09
CA ASN A 70 1.61 -1.25 -2.35
C ASN A 70 0.41 -0.52 -2.95
N VAL A 71 0.13 -0.76 -4.21
CA VAL A 71 -1.19 -0.49 -4.79
C VAL A 71 -2.16 -1.61 -4.43
N THR A 72 -3.44 -1.42 -4.65
CA THR A 72 -4.47 -2.42 -4.31
C THR A 72 -4.42 -3.68 -5.17
N GLY A 73 -3.73 -3.64 -6.31
CA GLY A 73 -3.68 -4.70 -7.29
C GLY A 73 -4.62 -4.46 -8.48
N SER A 74 -4.62 -5.38 -9.43
CA SER A 74 -5.39 -5.30 -10.68
C SER A 74 -6.17 -6.58 -10.97
N ARG A 75 -7.27 -6.42 -11.71
CA ARG A 75 -8.04 -7.53 -12.32
C ARG A 75 -7.41 -8.01 -13.64
N GLY A 76 -6.35 -7.33 -14.12
CA GLY A 76 -5.52 -7.75 -15.26
C GLY A 76 -4.47 -8.79 -14.88
N ASP A 77 -3.61 -9.14 -15.86
CA ASP A 77 -2.55 -10.14 -15.68
C ASP A 77 -1.40 -9.67 -14.79
N GLY A 78 -1.07 -8.39 -14.87
CA GLY A 78 -0.03 -7.76 -14.05
C GLY A 78 -0.60 -7.18 -12.75
N TRP A 79 0.31 -6.82 -11.86
CA TRP A 79 -0.03 -6.35 -10.51
C TRP A 79 -0.67 -4.95 -10.46
N ALA A 80 -0.51 -4.14 -11.50
CA ALA A 80 -1.01 -2.78 -11.61
C ALA A 80 -1.52 -2.44 -13.02
N ASP A 81 -1.96 -3.44 -13.77
CA ASP A 81 -2.45 -3.24 -15.14
C ASP A 81 -3.74 -2.43 -15.16
N CYS A 82 -3.91 -1.66 -16.23
CA CYS A 82 -5.18 -1.04 -16.54
C CYS A 82 -6.19 -2.13 -16.99
N HIS A 83 -7.31 -2.24 -16.27
CA HIS A 83 -8.37 -3.22 -16.58
C HIS A 83 -9.74 -2.60 -16.30
N PRO A 84 -10.77 -2.84 -17.15
CA PRO A 84 -12.09 -2.22 -16.98
C PRO A 84 -12.76 -2.57 -15.65
N ASP A 85 -12.47 -3.75 -15.10
CA ASP A 85 -13.09 -4.18 -13.84
C ASP A 85 -12.39 -3.62 -12.59
N ASN A 86 -11.28 -2.91 -12.72
CA ASN A 86 -10.53 -2.40 -11.56
C ASN A 86 -11.34 -1.43 -10.69
N LEU A 87 -12.31 -0.73 -11.26
CA LEU A 87 -13.11 0.30 -10.59
C LEU A 87 -14.57 -0.13 -10.39
N THR A 88 -14.84 -1.44 -10.38
CA THR A 88 -16.19 -1.98 -10.09
C THR A 88 -16.42 -2.16 -8.59
N ALA A 89 -17.70 -2.24 -8.18
CA ALA A 89 -18.07 -2.50 -6.79
C ALA A 89 -17.52 -3.85 -6.29
N ASP A 90 -17.58 -4.89 -7.12
CA ASP A 90 -17.04 -6.22 -6.77
C ASP A 90 -15.53 -6.16 -6.50
N THR A 91 -14.80 -5.37 -7.27
CA THR A 91 -13.36 -5.17 -7.05
C THR A 91 -13.11 -4.36 -5.79
N PHE A 92 -13.91 -3.35 -5.48
CA PHE A 92 -13.84 -2.62 -4.23
C PHE A 92 -13.98 -3.57 -3.02
N ASP A 93 -15.01 -4.43 -3.03
CA ASP A 93 -15.25 -5.40 -1.95
C ASP A 93 -14.10 -6.43 -1.83
N LEU A 94 -13.54 -6.87 -2.96
CA LEU A 94 -12.38 -7.76 -2.99
C LEU A 94 -11.13 -7.09 -2.40
N ILE A 95 -10.88 -5.81 -2.70
CA ILE A 95 -9.79 -5.04 -2.12
C ILE A 95 -9.96 -4.95 -0.60
N VAL A 96 -11.15 -4.62 -0.12
CA VAL A 96 -11.44 -4.55 1.32
C VAL A 96 -11.14 -5.89 2.00
N ALA A 97 -11.59 -7.00 1.43
CA ALA A 97 -11.34 -8.34 1.97
C ALA A 97 -9.83 -8.67 2.00
N SER A 98 -9.12 -8.42 0.89
CA SER A 98 -7.69 -8.73 0.77
C SER A 98 -6.83 -7.88 1.70
N VAL A 99 -7.11 -6.58 1.84
CA VAL A 99 -6.37 -5.71 2.76
C VAL A 99 -6.61 -6.10 4.21
N ARG A 100 -7.86 -6.44 4.58
CA ARG A 100 -8.15 -6.99 5.92
C ARG A 100 -7.36 -8.27 6.18
N GLU A 101 -7.31 -9.19 5.23
CA GLU A 101 -6.54 -10.43 5.36
C GLU A 101 -5.04 -10.15 5.54
N ILE A 102 -4.48 -9.18 4.82
CA ILE A 102 -3.08 -8.78 4.97
C ILE A 102 -2.83 -8.23 6.39
N VAL A 103 -3.61 -7.26 6.82
CA VAL A 103 -3.41 -6.57 8.10
C VAL A 103 -3.71 -7.48 9.28
N ASP A 104 -4.82 -8.23 9.25
CA ASP A 104 -5.23 -9.13 10.32
C ASP A 104 -4.30 -10.34 10.46
N GLY A 105 -3.66 -10.76 9.36
CA GLY A 105 -2.67 -11.85 9.37
C GLY A 105 -1.36 -11.47 10.05
N VAL A 106 -0.95 -10.20 9.95
CA VAL A 106 0.32 -9.71 10.53
C VAL A 106 0.10 -9.12 11.92
N LYS A 107 -0.95 -8.32 12.10
CA LYS A 107 -1.23 -7.54 13.33
C LYS A 107 -0.02 -6.69 13.74
N PRO A 108 0.46 -5.81 12.86
CA PRO A 108 1.64 -5.01 13.13
C PRO A 108 1.42 -4.11 14.36
N LYS A 109 2.49 -3.79 15.09
CA LYS A 109 2.43 -2.97 16.31
C LYS A 109 2.62 -1.48 16.02
N ARG A 110 3.31 -1.17 14.94
CA ARG A 110 3.72 0.19 14.58
C ARG A 110 3.51 0.52 13.11
N ALA A 111 3.98 -0.37 12.22
CA ALA A 111 3.89 -0.15 10.80
C ALA A 111 2.43 -0.24 10.33
N VAL A 112 2.10 0.49 9.27
CA VAL A 112 0.81 0.38 8.61
C VAL A 112 0.98 -0.21 7.21
N TYR A 113 -0.03 -0.88 6.70
CA TYR A 113 -0.13 -1.23 5.28
C TYR A 113 -0.68 -0.02 4.54
N ALA A 114 0.18 0.69 3.83
CA ALA A 114 -0.19 1.91 3.13
C ALA A 114 -0.54 1.62 1.67
N ILE A 115 -1.66 2.15 1.23
CA ILE A 115 -2.17 1.99 -0.13
C ILE A 115 -1.75 3.20 -0.96
N GLU A 116 -1.14 2.98 -2.11
CA GLU A 116 -0.79 4.05 -3.04
C GLU A 116 -1.93 4.34 -4.02
N THR A 117 -2.17 5.63 -4.27
CA THR A 117 -3.12 6.07 -5.30
C THR A 117 -2.63 5.75 -6.71
N MET A 118 -3.53 5.30 -7.58
CA MET A 118 -3.24 5.03 -9.00
C MET A 118 -4.39 5.50 -9.90
N PRO A 119 -4.11 5.93 -11.15
CA PRO A 119 -5.14 6.49 -12.04
C PRO A 119 -6.27 5.52 -12.44
N TRP A 120 -5.99 4.22 -12.46
CA TRP A 120 -6.90 3.16 -12.93
C TRP A 120 -7.11 2.03 -11.95
N LEU A 121 -6.77 2.25 -10.69
CA LEU A 121 -7.03 1.35 -9.56
C LEU A 121 -7.72 2.14 -8.44
N TYR A 122 -8.44 1.47 -7.55
CA TYR A 122 -8.81 2.08 -6.28
C TYR A 122 -7.56 2.23 -5.38
N PRO A 123 -7.41 3.34 -4.67
CA PRO A 123 -8.17 4.58 -4.77
C PRO A 123 -7.67 5.47 -5.93
N ASP A 124 -8.58 5.95 -6.76
CA ASP A 124 -8.33 6.84 -7.91
C ASP A 124 -8.58 8.33 -7.60
N SER A 125 -9.06 8.60 -6.41
CA SER A 125 -9.40 9.92 -5.90
C SER A 125 -9.35 9.94 -4.37
N VAL A 126 -9.36 11.15 -3.79
CA VAL A 126 -9.40 11.32 -2.33
C VAL A 126 -10.69 10.77 -1.74
N ASP A 127 -11.83 10.97 -2.40
CA ASP A 127 -13.11 10.51 -1.89
C ASP A 127 -13.19 8.97 -1.92
N SER A 128 -12.76 8.32 -3.01
CA SER A 128 -12.67 6.85 -3.07
C SER A 128 -11.64 6.29 -2.05
N TYR A 129 -10.63 7.07 -1.71
CA TYR A 129 -9.67 6.72 -0.65
C TYR A 129 -10.35 6.65 0.72
N LEU A 130 -11.11 7.70 1.06
CA LEU A 130 -11.83 7.75 2.33
C LEU A 130 -12.87 6.63 2.44
N ASP A 131 -13.59 6.35 1.36
CA ASP A 131 -14.55 5.25 1.32
C ASP A 131 -13.84 3.90 1.54
N LEU A 132 -12.69 3.69 0.91
CA LEU A 132 -11.91 2.47 1.05
C LEU A 132 -11.37 2.29 2.47
N LEU A 133 -10.75 3.32 3.06
CA LEU A 133 -10.26 3.27 4.44
C LEU A 133 -11.38 2.99 5.43
N LYS A 134 -12.53 3.64 5.27
CA LYS A 134 -13.72 3.42 6.09
C LYS A 134 -14.23 1.98 5.95
N ALA A 135 -14.24 1.44 4.73
CA ALA A 135 -14.69 0.07 4.48
C ALA A 135 -13.71 -0.96 5.03
N ILE A 136 -12.41 -0.72 4.95
CA ILE A 136 -11.38 -1.60 5.53
C ILE A 136 -11.48 -1.63 7.04
N ASP A 137 -11.70 -0.49 7.69
CA ASP A 137 -11.91 -0.35 9.14
C ASP A 137 -10.81 -1.05 9.96
N ARG A 138 -9.54 -0.68 9.70
CA ARG A 138 -8.35 -1.16 10.41
C ARG A 138 -7.36 -0.02 10.65
N ASP A 139 -6.99 0.20 11.90
CA ASP A 139 -6.02 1.23 12.31
C ASP A 139 -4.63 1.03 11.66
N SER A 140 -4.31 -0.22 11.31
CA SER A 140 -3.05 -0.55 10.63
C SER A 140 -3.15 -0.50 9.10
N CYS A 141 -4.17 0.14 8.55
CA CYS A 141 -4.27 0.53 7.14
C CYS A 141 -4.06 2.04 7.03
N GLY A 142 -3.20 2.47 6.10
CA GLY A 142 -2.81 3.88 5.99
C GLY A 142 -2.75 4.39 4.57
N VAL A 143 -2.44 5.67 4.46
CA VAL A 143 -2.38 6.42 3.21
C VAL A 143 -0.95 6.54 2.71
N HIS A 144 -0.73 6.18 1.44
CA HIS A 144 0.44 6.57 0.66
C HIS A 144 -0.05 7.43 -0.51
N PHE A 145 -0.13 8.74 -0.26
CA PHE A 145 -0.70 9.68 -1.21
C PHE A 145 0.33 10.09 -2.27
N ASP A 146 0.16 9.60 -3.50
CA ASP A 146 0.88 10.10 -4.67
C ASP A 146 -0.02 11.02 -5.50
N PRO A 147 0.16 12.34 -5.38
CA PRO A 147 -0.68 13.30 -6.09
C PRO A 147 -0.50 13.26 -7.61
N VAL A 148 0.66 12.82 -8.11
CA VAL A 148 0.89 12.70 -9.56
C VAL A 148 -0.07 11.70 -10.17
N ASN A 149 -0.34 10.60 -9.47
CA ASN A 149 -1.22 9.54 -9.93
C ASN A 149 -2.71 9.93 -9.96
N ILE A 150 -3.12 11.00 -9.32
CA ILE A 150 -4.51 11.51 -9.40
C ILE A 150 -4.68 12.71 -10.33
N VAL A 151 -3.60 13.25 -10.90
CA VAL A 151 -3.67 14.31 -11.92
C VAL A 151 -3.91 13.66 -13.29
N THR A 152 -5.12 13.24 -13.55
CA THR A 152 -5.52 12.40 -14.70
C THR A 152 -6.28 13.14 -15.80
N SER A 153 -6.44 14.47 -15.66
CA SER A 153 -7.14 15.29 -16.65
C SER A 153 -6.52 16.68 -16.76
N PRO A 154 -6.70 17.40 -17.88
CA PRO A 154 -6.28 18.79 -18.01
C PRO A 154 -6.84 19.68 -16.91
N ASP A 155 -8.09 19.48 -16.51
CA ASP A 155 -8.71 20.24 -15.43
C ASP A 155 -7.96 20.06 -14.10
N ARG A 156 -7.70 18.82 -13.68
CA ARG A 156 -6.91 18.54 -12.47
C ARG A 156 -5.49 19.10 -12.57
N TYR A 157 -4.87 19.06 -13.75
CA TYR A 157 -3.53 19.62 -13.97
C TYR A 157 -3.52 21.14 -13.76
N TYR A 158 -4.47 21.88 -14.32
CA TYR A 158 -4.55 23.33 -14.16
C TYR A 158 -4.97 23.75 -12.74
N HIS A 159 -5.65 22.89 -12.00
CA HIS A 159 -6.12 23.13 -10.63
C HIS A 159 -5.37 22.29 -9.56
N THR A 160 -4.13 21.86 -9.86
CA THR A 160 -3.33 21.00 -8.97
C THR A 160 -3.19 21.59 -7.56
N GLY A 161 -3.02 22.92 -7.43
CA GLY A 161 -2.90 23.56 -6.11
C GLY A 161 -4.17 23.43 -5.24
N GLU A 162 -5.34 23.47 -5.85
CA GLU A 162 -6.63 23.28 -5.17
C GLU A 162 -6.84 21.81 -4.84
N LEU A 163 -6.53 20.93 -5.78
CA LEU A 163 -6.56 19.49 -5.60
C LEU A 163 -5.71 19.06 -4.38
N LEU A 164 -4.46 19.53 -4.29
CA LEU A 164 -3.57 19.23 -3.16
C LEU A 164 -4.10 19.76 -1.83
N LYS A 165 -4.58 21.01 -1.80
CA LYS A 165 -5.16 21.59 -0.58
C LYS A 165 -6.37 20.82 -0.09
N ASP A 166 -7.24 20.38 -1.00
CA ASP A 166 -8.40 19.57 -0.65
C ASP A 166 -7.99 18.18 -0.14
N SER A 167 -7.04 17.55 -0.84
CA SER A 167 -6.51 16.24 -0.45
C SER A 167 -5.93 16.22 0.96
N PHE A 168 -5.01 17.15 1.26
CA PHE A 168 -4.38 17.24 2.58
C PHE A 168 -5.30 17.73 3.71
N ARG A 169 -6.49 18.24 3.38
CA ARG A 169 -7.51 18.55 4.38
C ARG A 169 -8.36 17.35 4.73
N LYS A 170 -8.54 16.44 3.79
CA LYS A 170 -9.41 15.27 3.91
C LYS A 170 -8.68 14.02 4.42
N LEU A 171 -7.42 13.82 3.99
CA LEU A 171 -6.53 12.73 4.38
C LEU A 171 -5.65 13.13 5.57
#